data_911b462fb98d8bf776b81b64aaa0e336
#
_entry.id   911b462fb98d8bf776b81b64aaa0e336
#
_cell.length_a   1.000
_cell.length_b   1.000
_cell.length_c   1.000
_cell.angle_alpha   90.00
_cell.angle_beta   90.00
_cell.angle_gamma   90.00
#
_symmetry.space_group_name_H-M   'P 1'
#
loop_
_entity.id
_entity.type
_entity.pdbx_description
1 polymer ?
#
loop_
_entity_poly.entity_id
_entity_poly.type
_entity_poly.pdbx_seq_one_letter_code
_entity_poly.pdbx_strand_id
1 'polypeptide(L)'
;MALLQIAEPGQAAAPHQHRLAVGIDLGTTNSLVASVRSGQSVILNDEQERSLLPSVVHYGVEETKVGLEAFEQASLDPKNTIISVKRLIGRSLADVQSRYPSLPYEFVASENGLPLIVTAQGPKSPIEVSSDILSRLNHIAEQRLGG
;
A
#
# COMPACT_ATOMS: atom_id res chain seq x y z
N MET A 1 -5.40 10.56 -2.78
CA MET A 1 -5.50 11.90 -2.16
C MET A 1 -4.56 12.84 -2.89
N ALA A 2 -5.09 13.91 -3.46
CA ALA A 2 -4.27 14.89 -4.16
C ALA A 2 -3.66 15.87 -3.16
N LEU A 3 -2.36 16.12 -3.30
CA LEU A 3 -1.69 17.17 -2.55
C LEU A 3 -1.86 18.49 -3.31
N LEU A 4 -2.64 19.38 -2.73
CA LEU A 4 -2.79 20.73 -3.25
C LEU A 4 -1.74 21.63 -2.63
N GLN A 5 -0.89 22.17 -3.48
CA GLN A 5 0.04 23.20 -3.05
C GLN A 5 -0.57 24.57 -3.36
N ILE A 6 -0.95 25.27 -2.30
CA ILE A 6 -1.50 26.62 -2.42
C ILE A 6 -0.39 27.61 -2.08
N ALA A 7 -0.05 28.46 -3.03
CA ALA A 7 0.85 29.57 -2.76
C ALA A 7 0.09 30.67 -2.02
N GLU A 8 0.65 31.15 -0.92
CA GLU A 8 0.07 32.28 -0.21
C GLU A 8 0.21 33.58 -1.02
N PRO A 9 -0.76 34.52 -0.85
CA PRO A 9 -0.65 35.81 -1.53
C PRO A 9 0.68 36.51 -1.20
N GLY A 10 1.42 36.88 -2.23
CA GLY A 10 2.73 37.53 -2.07
C GLY A 10 3.92 36.58 -2.12
N GLN A 11 3.70 35.29 -2.11
CA GLN A 11 4.73 34.30 -2.41
C GLN A 11 4.57 33.84 -3.84
N ALA A 12 5.43 34.32 -4.71
CA ALA A 12 5.52 33.75 -6.05
C ALA A 12 5.99 32.29 -5.90
N ALA A 13 5.16 31.33 -6.32
CA ALA A 13 5.62 29.97 -6.49
C ALA A 13 6.91 30.03 -7.29
N ALA A 14 8.02 29.59 -6.72
CA ALA A 14 9.29 29.60 -7.43
C ALA A 14 9.11 28.79 -8.70
N PRO A 15 9.20 29.40 -9.91
CA PRO A 15 8.84 28.71 -11.17
C PRO A 15 9.76 27.54 -11.49
N HIS A 16 10.76 27.28 -10.66
CA HIS A 16 11.76 26.24 -10.88
C HIS A 16 11.58 25.02 -9.99
N GLN A 17 10.63 25.05 -9.04
CA GLN A 17 10.35 23.88 -8.21
C GLN A 17 9.14 23.15 -8.78
N HIS A 18 9.37 22.32 -9.77
CA HIS A 18 8.37 21.37 -10.22
C HIS A 18 8.27 20.25 -9.19
N ARG A 19 7.42 20.44 -8.19
CA ARG A 19 7.01 19.34 -7.34
C ARG A 19 5.95 18.55 -8.09
N LEU A 20 6.32 17.33 -8.45
CA LEU A 20 5.37 16.42 -9.06
C LEU A 20 4.46 15.87 -7.97
N ALA A 21 3.19 16.16 -8.08
CA ALA A 21 2.18 15.58 -7.19
C ALA A 21 1.71 14.26 -7.78
N VAL A 22 1.56 13.25 -6.92
CA VAL A 22 0.98 11.98 -7.30
C VAL A 22 -0.25 11.70 -6.44
N GLY A 23 -1.25 11.06 -7.04
CA GLY A 23 -2.39 10.53 -6.32
C GLY A 23 -2.22 9.03 -6.15
N ILE A 24 -2.53 8.54 -4.97
CA ILE A 24 -2.49 7.11 -4.67
C ILE A 24 -3.88 6.65 -4.29
N ASP A 25 -4.33 5.57 -4.91
CA ASP A 25 -5.54 4.86 -4.52
C ASP A 25 -5.13 3.53 -3.90
N LEU A 26 -5.26 3.43 -2.58
CA LEU A 26 -5.02 2.20 -1.84
C LEU A 26 -6.34 1.45 -1.73
N GLY A 27 -6.62 0.59 -2.70
CA GLY A 27 -7.84 -0.20 -2.74
C GLY A 27 -7.74 -1.49 -1.93
N THR A 28 -8.87 -2.13 -1.71
CA THR A 28 -8.94 -3.41 -0.99
C THR A 28 -8.26 -4.53 -1.80
N THR A 29 -8.53 -4.57 -3.09
CA THR A 29 -8.04 -5.62 -4.00
C THR A 29 -6.82 -5.16 -4.79
N ASN A 30 -6.87 -3.96 -5.34
CA ASN A 30 -5.81 -3.39 -6.15
C ASN A 30 -5.54 -1.94 -5.75
N SER A 31 -4.32 -1.53 -5.96
CA SER A 31 -3.87 -0.16 -5.71
C SER A 31 -3.25 0.42 -6.97
N LEU A 32 -3.21 1.73 -7.06
CA LEU A 32 -2.58 2.41 -8.19
C LEU A 32 -1.99 3.75 -7.78
N VAL A 33 -1.09 4.25 -8.60
CA VAL A 33 -0.54 5.58 -8.47
C VAL A 33 -0.71 6.32 -9.79
N ALA A 34 -1.07 7.58 -9.72
CA ALA A 34 -1.29 8.43 -10.88
C ALA A 34 -0.62 9.78 -10.69
N SER A 35 -0.29 10.42 -11.82
CA SER A 35 0.24 11.77 -11.85
C SER A 35 -0.67 12.65 -12.71
N VAL A 36 -0.71 13.94 -12.45
CA VAL A 36 -1.42 14.89 -13.30
C VAL A 36 -0.42 15.49 -14.28
N ARG A 37 -0.72 15.31 -15.57
CA ARG A 37 0.07 15.89 -16.67
C ARG A 37 -0.87 16.63 -17.62
N SER A 38 -0.56 17.89 -17.89
CA SER A 38 -1.36 18.72 -18.81
C SER A 38 -2.86 18.73 -18.46
N GLY A 39 -3.16 18.79 -17.16
CA GLY A 39 -4.54 18.82 -16.68
C GLY A 39 -5.25 17.47 -16.69
N GLN A 40 -4.57 16.39 -17.05
CA GLN A 40 -5.15 15.06 -17.09
C GLN A 40 -4.44 14.13 -16.12
N SER A 41 -5.23 13.26 -15.48
CA SER A 41 -4.71 12.21 -14.61
C SER A 41 -4.20 11.05 -15.47
N VAL A 42 -2.96 10.64 -15.22
CA VAL A 42 -2.29 9.56 -15.95
C VAL A 42 -1.84 8.51 -14.94
N ILE A 43 -2.30 7.27 -15.12
CA ILE A 43 -1.87 6.16 -14.25
C ILE A 43 -0.42 5.81 -14.61
N LEU A 44 0.39 5.65 -13.56
CA LEU A 44 1.80 5.28 -13.72
C LEU A 44 1.93 3.76 -13.63
N ASN A 45 2.53 3.17 -14.64
CA ASN A 45 2.70 1.72 -14.73
C ASN A 45 4.02 1.27 -14.07
N ASP A 46 4.06 0.02 -13.62
CA ASP A 46 5.28 -0.58 -13.11
C ASP A 46 6.26 -0.96 -14.25
N GLU A 47 7.34 -1.66 -13.91
CA GLU A 47 8.38 -2.06 -14.86
C GLU A 47 7.87 -3.02 -15.94
N GLN A 48 6.80 -3.76 -15.66
CA GLN A 48 6.16 -4.68 -16.59
C GLN A 48 4.93 -4.07 -17.28
N GLU A 49 4.80 -2.73 -17.26
CA GLU A 49 3.70 -1.98 -17.87
C GLU A 49 2.32 -2.34 -17.29
N ARG A 50 2.27 -2.73 -16.01
CA ARG A 50 1.02 -3.00 -15.29
C ARG A 50 0.52 -1.73 -14.61
N SER A 51 -0.74 -1.41 -14.78
CA SER A 51 -1.37 -0.21 -14.22
C SER A 51 -1.95 -0.43 -12.82
N LEU A 52 -2.27 -1.66 -12.46
CA LEU A 52 -2.79 -2.00 -11.15
C LEU A 52 -1.78 -2.85 -10.38
N LEU A 53 -1.59 -2.49 -9.12
CA LEU A 53 -0.78 -3.26 -8.19
C LEU A 53 -1.73 -4.04 -7.26
N PRO A 54 -1.73 -5.38 -7.29
CA PRO A 54 -2.49 -6.12 -6.29
C PRO A 54 -2.13 -5.67 -4.87
N SER A 55 -3.13 -5.41 -4.04
CA SER A 55 -2.95 -4.97 -2.65
C SER A 55 -2.59 -6.16 -1.77
N VAL A 56 -1.46 -6.78 -2.07
CA VAL A 56 -0.97 -8.01 -1.44
C VAL A 56 0.48 -7.84 -1.06
N VAL A 57 0.83 -8.29 0.15
CA VAL A 57 2.21 -8.29 0.65
C VAL A 57 2.54 -9.69 1.15
N HIS A 58 3.65 -10.24 0.71
CA HIS A 58 4.19 -11.50 1.21
C HIS A 58 5.44 -11.24 2.05
N TYR A 59 5.40 -11.67 3.29
CA TYR A 59 6.51 -11.54 4.23
C TYR A 59 7.24 -12.88 4.31
N GLY A 60 8.25 -13.04 3.45
CA GLY A 60 9.12 -14.20 3.50
C GLY A 60 10.20 -14.06 4.56
N VAL A 61 10.95 -15.12 4.79
CA VAL A 61 12.03 -15.12 5.80
C VAL A 61 13.11 -14.10 5.46
N GLU A 62 13.45 -13.96 4.18
CA GLU A 62 14.56 -13.11 3.74
C GLU A 62 14.11 -11.88 2.95
N GLU A 63 12.93 -11.88 2.39
CA GLU A 63 12.46 -10.78 1.55
C GLU A 63 10.97 -10.53 1.67
N THR A 64 10.58 -9.31 1.36
CA THR A 64 9.18 -8.88 1.27
C THR A 64 8.84 -8.65 -0.20
N LYS A 65 7.74 -9.25 -0.65
CA LYS A 65 7.20 -9.04 -2.00
C LYS A 65 5.89 -8.27 -1.90
N VAL A 66 5.64 -7.41 -2.87
CA VAL A 66 4.40 -6.61 -2.93
C VAL A 66 3.84 -6.70 -4.35
N GLY A 67 2.52 -6.89 -4.43
CA GLY A 67 1.83 -6.92 -5.71
C GLY A 67 1.67 -8.32 -6.27
N LEU A 68 1.85 -8.48 -7.57
CA LEU A 68 1.61 -9.76 -8.25
C LEU A 68 2.53 -10.88 -7.75
N GLU A 69 3.79 -10.59 -7.53
CA GLU A 69 4.75 -11.56 -7.01
C GLU A 69 4.35 -12.05 -5.61
N ALA A 70 3.78 -11.15 -4.81
CA ALA A 70 3.23 -11.52 -3.50
C ALA A 70 1.97 -12.39 -3.66
N PHE A 71 1.08 -12.01 -4.57
CA PHE A 71 -0.15 -12.75 -4.81
C PHE A 71 0.13 -14.20 -5.24
N GLU A 72 1.18 -14.42 -6.01
CA GLU A 72 1.60 -15.76 -6.44
C GLU A 72 1.99 -16.66 -5.27
N GLN A 73 2.35 -16.09 -4.13
CA GLN A 73 2.67 -16.84 -2.92
C GLN A 73 1.44 -17.25 -2.09
N ALA A 74 0.26 -16.73 -2.43
CA ALA A 74 -0.94 -16.94 -1.62
C ALA A 74 -1.32 -18.40 -1.45
N SER A 75 -1.15 -19.22 -2.48
CA SER A 75 -1.47 -20.65 -2.42
C SER A 75 -0.37 -21.48 -1.74
N LEU A 76 0.87 -21.01 -1.79
CA LEU A 76 2.03 -21.71 -1.23
C LEU A 76 2.29 -21.35 0.22
N ASP A 77 2.04 -20.10 0.58
CA ASP A 77 2.33 -19.57 1.90
C ASP A 77 1.24 -18.59 2.35
N PRO A 78 0.00 -19.07 2.53
CA PRO A 78 -1.14 -18.20 2.82
C PRO A 78 -1.00 -17.45 4.14
N LYS A 79 -0.35 -18.02 5.13
CA LYS A 79 -0.18 -17.41 6.45
C LYS A 79 0.63 -16.11 6.39
N ASN A 80 1.60 -16.04 5.49
CA ASN A 80 2.50 -14.89 5.35
C ASN A 80 2.15 -14.00 4.15
N THR A 81 1.06 -14.30 3.44
CA THR A 81 0.61 -13.53 2.29
C THR A 81 -0.65 -12.76 2.66
N ILE A 82 -0.49 -11.47 2.92
CA ILE A 82 -1.56 -10.63 3.44
C ILE A 82 -2.32 -10.00 2.30
N ILE A 83 -3.58 -10.36 2.16
CA ILE A 83 -4.48 -9.92 1.09
C ILE A 83 -5.56 -9.04 1.70
N SER A 84 -5.92 -7.95 1.00
CA SER A 84 -7.04 -7.09 1.39
C SER A 84 -6.92 -6.52 2.81
N VAL A 85 -5.73 -6.11 3.18
CA VAL A 85 -5.45 -5.60 4.54
C VAL A 85 -6.31 -4.39 4.90
N LYS A 86 -6.80 -3.65 3.91
CA LYS A 86 -7.65 -2.48 4.13
C LYS A 86 -8.89 -2.82 4.97
N ARG A 87 -9.38 -4.06 4.87
CA ARG A 87 -10.53 -4.53 5.67
C ARG A 87 -10.21 -4.63 7.15
N LEU A 88 -8.95 -4.67 7.52
CA LEU A 88 -8.50 -4.84 8.91
C LEU A 88 -8.15 -3.53 9.58
N ILE A 89 -7.97 -2.46 8.82
CA ILE A 89 -7.56 -1.16 9.34
C ILE A 89 -8.66 -0.57 10.23
N GLY A 90 -8.25 -0.11 11.42
CA GLY A 90 -9.17 0.54 12.36
C GLY A 90 -10.08 -0.42 13.13
N ARG A 91 -9.95 -1.72 12.95
CA ARG A 91 -10.76 -2.72 13.65
C ARG A 91 -10.02 -3.31 14.82
N SER A 92 -10.76 -3.66 15.87
CA SER A 92 -10.18 -4.44 16.99
C SER A 92 -9.97 -5.90 16.56
N LEU A 93 -9.10 -6.60 17.28
CA LEU A 93 -8.89 -8.03 17.04
C LEU A 93 -10.20 -8.82 17.17
N ALA A 94 -11.02 -8.51 18.17
CA ALA A 94 -12.30 -9.18 18.36
C ALA A 94 -13.24 -8.98 17.17
N ASP A 95 -13.28 -7.76 16.61
CA ASP A 95 -14.10 -7.46 15.45
C ASP A 95 -13.60 -8.20 14.19
N VAL A 96 -12.28 -8.26 13.99
CA VAL A 96 -11.69 -9.00 12.88
C VAL A 96 -12.02 -10.48 12.97
N GLN A 97 -11.87 -11.09 14.13
CA GLN A 97 -12.16 -12.51 14.33
C GLN A 97 -13.64 -12.83 14.15
N SER A 98 -14.51 -11.92 14.54
CA SER A 98 -15.96 -12.07 14.38
C SER A 98 -16.39 -11.94 12.91
N ARG A 99 -15.87 -10.95 12.19
CA ARG A 99 -16.26 -10.67 10.80
C ARG A 99 -15.59 -11.60 9.80
N TYR A 100 -14.35 -12.00 10.07
CA TYR A 100 -13.54 -12.76 9.13
C TYR A 100 -12.94 -14.01 9.79
N PRO A 101 -13.80 -14.96 10.24
CA PRO A 101 -13.31 -16.13 10.99
C PRO A 101 -12.48 -17.11 10.16
N SER A 102 -12.54 -16.99 8.84
CA SER A 102 -11.86 -17.91 7.92
C SER A 102 -10.53 -17.40 7.38
N LEU A 103 -10.02 -16.28 7.89
CA LEU A 103 -8.72 -15.77 7.45
C LEU A 103 -7.60 -16.73 7.86
N PRO A 104 -6.63 -16.97 6.96
CA PRO A 104 -5.56 -17.93 7.21
C PRO A 104 -4.47 -17.41 8.16
N TYR A 105 -4.60 -16.15 8.62
CA TYR A 105 -3.57 -15.48 9.40
C TYR A 105 -3.64 -15.85 10.88
N GLU A 106 -2.49 -15.83 11.52
CA GLU A 106 -2.39 -15.87 12.96
C GLU A 106 -2.35 -14.44 13.49
N PHE A 107 -3.21 -14.14 14.46
CA PHE A 107 -3.30 -12.81 15.05
C PHE A 107 -2.86 -12.84 16.51
N VAL A 108 -2.24 -11.74 16.94
CA VAL A 108 -2.02 -11.43 18.37
C VAL A 108 -2.55 -10.02 18.61
N ALA A 109 -2.96 -9.76 19.85
CA ALA A 109 -3.42 -8.43 20.24
C ALA A 109 -2.23 -7.55 20.59
N SER A 110 -2.24 -6.30 20.12
CA SER A 110 -1.34 -5.26 20.62
C SER A 110 -1.85 -4.77 21.99
N GLU A 111 -1.07 -3.93 22.67
CA GLU A 111 -1.43 -3.38 23.98
C GLU A 111 -2.78 -2.66 23.99
N ASN A 112 -3.18 -2.06 22.87
CA ASN A 112 -4.45 -1.34 22.74
C ASN A 112 -5.57 -2.17 22.10
N GLY A 113 -5.41 -3.49 22.00
CA GLY A 113 -6.44 -4.39 21.48
C GLY A 113 -6.55 -4.44 19.95
N LEU A 114 -5.69 -3.75 19.24
CA LEU A 114 -5.65 -3.79 17.76
C LEU A 114 -4.96 -5.08 17.29
N PRO A 115 -5.36 -5.64 16.14
CA PRO A 115 -4.77 -6.87 15.65
C PRO A 115 -3.35 -6.65 15.14
N LEU A 116 -2.48 -7.61 15.44
CA LEU A 116 -1.18 -7.75 14.78
C LEU A 116 -1.18 -9.09 14.07
N ILE A 117 -0.70 -9.10 12.84
CA ILE A 117 -0.60 -10.29 12.02
C ILE A 117 0.78 -10.89 12.23
N VAL A 118 0.83 -12.14 12.68
CA VAL A 118 2.11 -12.83 12.90
C VAL A 118 2.64 -13.33 11.56
N THR A 119 3.80 -12.83 11.16
CA THR A 119 4.45 -13.23 9.91
C THR A 119 5.84 -13.80 10.18
N ALA A 120 6.46 -14.36 9.15
CA ALA A 120 7.85 -14.84 9.22
C ALA A 120 8.85 -13.74 9.59
N GLN A 121 8.47 -12.47 9.43
CA GLN A 121 9.28 -11.31 9.82
C GLN A 121 8.81 -10.68 11.13
N GLY A 122 8.00 -11.38 11.89
CA GLY A 122 7.44 -10.89 13.15
C GLY A 122 6.04 -10.32 13.00
N PRO A 123 5.48 -9.78 14.09
CA PRO A 123 4.13 -9.20 14.04
C PRO A 123 4.11 -7.92 13.21
N LYS A 124 3.08 -7.79 12.38
CA LYS A 124 2.84 -6.61 11.53
C LYS A 124 1.44 -6.07 11.79
N SER A 125 1.32 -4.77 12.01
CA SER A 125 0.00 -4.13 12.05
C SER A 125 -0.56 -3.98 10.63
N PRO A 126 -1.90 -3.87 10.48
CA PRO A 126 -2.49 -3.57 9.19
C PRO A 126 -1.95 -2.27 8.56
N ILE A 127 -1.62 -1.28 9.38
CA ILE A 127 -1.02 -0.03 8.91
C ILE A 127 0.39 -0.26 8.36
N GLU A 128 1.20 -1.08 9.02
CA GLU A 128 2.53 -1.43 8.51
C GLU A 128 2.44 -2.15 7.17
N VAL A 129 1.52 -3.09 7.02
CA VAL A 129 1.28 -3.79 5.75
C VAL A 129 0.87 -2.80 4.66
N SER A 130 -0.02 -1.87 4.98
CA SER A 130 -0.43 -0.81 4.05
C SER A 130 0.73 0.09 3.66
N SER A 131 1.62 0.39 4.60
CA SER A 131 2.83 1.19 4.34
C SER A 131 3.75 0.50 3.34
N ASP A 132 3.86 -0.82 3.38
CA ASP A 132 4.67 -1.56 2.41
C ASP A 132 4.08 -1.45 1.00
N ILE A 133 2.76 -1.48 0.87
CA ILE A 133 2.08 -1.25 -0.41
C ILE A 133 2.34 0.19 -0.90
N LEU A 134 2.20 1.17 -0.01
CA LEU A 134 2.45 2.57 -0.34
C LEU A 134 3.89 2.81 -0.77
N SER A 135 4.85 2.16 -0.11
CA SER A 135 6.26 2.25 -0.49
C SER A 135 6.51 1.72 -1.90
N ARG A 136 5.84 0.63 -2.28
CA ARG A 136 5.96 0.08 -3.63
C ARG A 136 5.36 1.04 -4.67
N LEU A 137 4.20 1.63 -4.37
CA LEU A 137 3.57 2.62 -5.24
C LEU A 137 4.44 3.87 -5.39
N ASN A 138 5.04 4.31 -4.30
CA ASN A 138 5.97 5.45 -4.33
C ASN A 138 7.20 5.15 -5.20
N HIS A 139 7.72 3.95 -5.11
CA HIS A 139 8.84 3.51 -5.96
C HIS A 139 8.47 3.53 -7.44
N ILE A 140 7.27 3.04 -7.79
CA ILE A 140 6.77 3.11 -9.16
C ILE A 140 6.70 4.56 -9.64
N ALA A 141 6.18 5.45 -8.81
CA ALA A 141 6.09 6.88 -9.13
C ALA A 141 7.47 7.50 -9.37
N GLU A 142 8.43 7.21 -8.50
CA GLU A 142 9.79 7.72 -8.64
C GLU A 142 10.45 7.24 -9.94
N GLN A 143 10.28 5.97 -10.27
CA GLN A 143 10.84 5.39 -11.48
C GLN A 143 10.24 6.03 -12.73
N ARG A 144 8.94 6.28 -12.76
CA ARG A 144 8.24 6.82 -13.93
C ARG A 144 8.38 8.33 -14.08
N LEU A 145 8.58 9.04 -12.98
CA LEU A 145 8.71 10.49 -13.00
C LEU A 145 10.17 10.97 -13.03
N GLY A 146 11.12 10.03 -12.96
CA GLY A 146 12.53 10.33 -13.14
C GLY A 146 13.22 10.95 -11.93
N GLY A 147 12.72 10.66 -10.74
CA GLY A 147 13.46 11.14 -9.58
C GLY A 147 12.65 11.29 -8.34
#